data_7d0903549d032bf1ae7b62633f568a21
#
_entry.id   7d0903549d032bf1ae7b62633f568a21
#
_cell.length_a   1.000
_cell.length_b   1.000
_cell.length_c   1.000
_cell.angle_alpha   90.00
_cell.angle_beta   90.00
_cell.angle_gamma   90.00
#
_symmetry.space_group_name_H-M   'P 1'
#
loop_
_entity.id
_entity.type
_entity.pdbx_description
1 polymer ?
#
loop_
_entity_poly.entity_id
_entity_poly.type
_entity_poly.pdbx_seq_one_letter_code
_entity_poly.pdbx_strand_id
1 'polypeptide(L)'
;MSATSVAPDPLLDALLTGVPAGALAVVDPEVLAQTRAAADALYAAPQPLPARVLHGLAAVTAAWQGHGPLHAWHIAEGADEQLLTDDEPADAQLAALRRHVDLLAVSPALSTVADQEALHAAGLSPDQVVLVSQLVAFESYLGRLTVALAALQGTELATVAAPGRTPAGRGRRKLDSPTTVAGSARPTRFTQEVLAWEPWVPAPAEDELTEAQVESFARKATTNSVYFRLISRTPGVTRARSDLDNAIFLRRDGLPKAERELAAAVASKVNDCVYCASVHARKATGFSRRGDDVETLLAVDLPRDADWVPTDLTPLPAGQQGRWATLVDAAARLSAVRPSFGPTDVARMREAGLDDREVVDLATATAFFAWANRLMLSLGEAACPAPPTA
;
A
#
# COMPACT_ATOMS: atom_id res chain seq x y z
N MET A 1 4.54 36.32 -0.04
CA MET A 1 4.66 35.02 0.61
C MET A 1 5.92 34.40 0.04
N SER A 2 6.95 34.23 0.87
CA SER A 2 8.23 33.65 0.44
C SER A 2 8.01 32.18 0.12
N ALA A 3 8.31 31.77 -1.11
CA ALA A 3 8.29 30.37 -1.48
C ALA A 3 9.37 29.66 -0.64
N THR A 4 8.97 28.85 0.30
CA THR A 4 9.87 27.93 1.00
C THR A 4 10.44 27.01 -0.05
N SER A 5 11.72 27.17 -0.38
CA SER A 5 12.44 26.26 -1.26
C SER A 5 12.38 24.86 -0.64
N VAL A 6 11.66 23.95 -1.29
CA VAL A 6 11.70 22.53 -0.91
C VAL A 6 13.14 22.04 -1.13
N ALA A 7 13.74 21.41 -0.13
CA ALA A 7 15.08 20.85 -0.27
C ALA A 7 15.11 19.81 -1.40
N PRO A 8 16.20 19.73 -2.19
CA PRO A 8 16.33 18.72 -3.25
C PRO A 8 16.06 17.30 -2.72
N ASP A 9 15.29 16.54 -3.47
CA ASP A 9 14.99 15.14 -3.18
C ASP A 9 15.47 14.28 -4.36
N PRO A 10 16.68 13.69 -4.28
CA PRO A 10 17.23 12.95 -5.40
C PRO A 10 16.32 11.86 -5.95
N LEU A 11 15.59 11.17 -5.09
CA LEU A 11 14.65 10.13 -5.50
C LEU A 11 13.42 10.73 -6.20
N LEU A 12 12.69 11.60 -5.52
CA LEU A 12 11.48 12.20 -6.11
C LEU A 12 11.78 13.07 -7.33
N ASP A 13 12.91 13.80 -7.33
CA ASP A 13 13.35 14.58 -8.48
C ASP A 13 13.66 13.69 -9.70
N ALA A 14 14.29 12.52 -9.48
CA ALA A 14 14.54 11.55 -10.54
C ALA A 14 13.23 10.93 -11.07
N LEU A 15 12.30 10.56 -10.19
CA LEU A 15 11.02 9.94 -10.56
C LEU A 15 10.08 10.92 -11.28
N LEU A 16 10.21 12.21 -11.01
CA LEU A 16 9.41 13.28 -11.61
C LEU A 16 10.17 14.01 -12.72
N THR A 17 11.26 13.42 -13.24
CA THR A 17 11.99 13.99 -14.38
C THR A 17 11.03 14.19 -15.57
N GLY A 18 10.98 15.42 -16.10
CA GLY A 18 10.06 15.79 -17.18
C GLY A 18 8.65 16.23 -16.72
N VAL A 19 8.33 16.09 -15.44
CA VAL A 19 7.14 16.72 -14.85
C VAL A 19 7.42 18.20 -14.58
N PRO A 20 6.47 19.12 -14.87
CA PRO A 20 6.68 20.54 -14.61
C PRO A 20 7.08 20.82 -13.15
N ALA A 21 7.98 21.80 -12.96
CA ALA A 21 8.43 22.20 -11.64
C ALA A 21 7.25 22.64 -10.75
N GLY A 22 7.32 22.32 -9.47
CA GLY A 22 6.27 22.67 -8.50
C GLY A 22 5.34 21.52 -8.12
N ALA A 23 5.46 20.34 -8.74
CA ALA A 23 4.66 19.16 -8.35
C ALA A 23 4.76 18.84 -6.85
N LEU A 24 5.95 18.98 -6.25
CA LEU A 24 6.18 18.73 -4.84
C LEU A 24 5.72 19.86 -3.91
N ALA A 25 5.51 21.07 -4.43
CA ALA A 25 5.20 22.25 -3.62
C ALA A 25 3.80 22.19 -2.95
N VAL A 26 2.89 21.38 -3.50
CA VAL A 26 1.54 21.18 -2.96
C VAL A 26 1.43 20.00 -1.99
N VAL A 27 2.48 19.17 -1.92
CA VAL A 27 2.55 18.06 -0.97
C VAL A 27 2.88 18.60 0.43
N ASP A 28 2.25 18.05 1.45
CA ASP A 28 2.60 18.37 2.82
C ASP A 28 4.09 18.07 3.08
N PRO A 29 4.85 19.01 3.66
CA PRO A 29 6.28 18.80 3.92
C PRO A 29 6.58 17.58 4.79
N GLU A 30 5.70 17.25 5.74
CA GLU A 30 5.87 16.07 6.59
C GLU A 30 5.66 14.78 5.79
N VAL A 31 4.69 14.75 4.87
CA VAL A 31 4.49 13.61 3.95
C VAL A 31 5.76 13.40 3.11
N LEU A 32 6.37 14.44 2.58
CA LEU A 32 7.63 14.35 1.85
C LEU A 32 8.77 13.85 2.73
N ALA A 33 8.91 14.43 3.93
CA ALA A 33 9.96 14.05 4.87
C ALA A 33 9.88 12.56 5.25
N GLN A 34 8.70 12.08 5.54
CA GLN A 34 8.49 10.67 5.92
C GLN A 34 8.58 9.70 4.72
N THR A 35 8.26 10.15 3.51
CA THR A 35 8.51 9.39 2.28
C THR A 35 10.01 9.18 2.06
N ARG A 36 10.82 10.24 2.23
CA ARG A 36 12.29 10.15 2.19
C ARG A 36 12.85 9.24 3.28
N ALA A 37 12.40 9.43 4.52
CA ALA A 37 12.86 8.62 5.65
C ALA A 37 12.57 7.12 5.43
N ALA A 38 11.45 6.78 4.80
CA ALA A 38 11.13 5.39 4.44
C ALA A 38 12.07 4.85 3.34
N ALA A 39 12.35 5.64 2.30
CA ALA A 39 13.31 5.26 1.26
C ALA A 39 14.73 5.08 1.84
N ASP A 40 15.19 6.01 2.66
CA ASP A 40 16.50 5.92 3.32
C ASP A 40 16.58 4.69 4.23
N ALA A 41 15.51 4.39 4.97
CA ALA A 41 15.45 3.22 5.83
C ALA A 41 15.44 1.91 5.04
N LEU A 42 14.95 1.89 3.80
CA LEU A 42 14.94 0.70 2.93
C LEU A 42 16.25 0.52 2.18
N TYR A 43 16.85 1.61 1.66
CA TYR A 43 17.92 1.51 0.67
C TYR A 43 19.28 2.03 1.16
N ALA A 44 19.31 3.02 2.04
CA ALA A 44 20.55 3.60 2.56
C ALA A 44 21.03 2.96 3.87
N ALA A 45 20.12 2.46 4.69
CA ALA A 45 20.45 1.80 5.96
C ALA A 45 20.91 0.34 5.73
N PRO A 46 21.76 -0.21 6.62
CA PRO A 46 22.12 -1.63 6.56
C PRO A 46 20.89 -2.55 6.64
N GLN A 47 20.80 -3.50 5.72
CA GLN A 47 19.68 -4.42 5.60
C GLN A 47 20.15 -5.89 5.66
N PRO A 48 19.26 -6.83 6.07
CA PRO A 48 19.58 -8.27 6.07
C PRO A 48 19.57 -8.91 4.66
N LEU A 49 19.36 -8.13 3.60
CA LEU A 49 19.47 -8.52 2.20
C LEU A 49 20.41 -7.55 1.47
N PRO A 50 21.17 -8.03 0.45
CA PRO A 50 22.03 -7.17 -0.35
C PRO A 50 21.25 -6.06 -1.07
N ALA A 51 21.80 -4.85 -1.16
CA ALA A 51 21.17 -3.70 -1.82
C ALA A 51 20.75 -4.02 -3.27
N ARG A 52 21.60 -4.71 -4.06
CA ARG A 52 21.27 -5.12 -5.42
C ARG A 52 20.00 -5.98 -5.49
N VAL A 53 19.78 -6.85 -4.49
CA VAL A 53 18.58 -7.71 -4.41
C VAL A 53 17.36 -6.83 -4.11
N LEU A 54 17.47 -5.89 -3.18
CA LEU A 54 16.38 -4.97 -2.86
C LEU A 54 16.00 -4.14 -4.08
N HIS A 55 16.98 -3.55 -4.78
CA HIS A 55 16.71 -2.79 -6.01
C HIS A 55 16.14 -3.69 -7.13
N GLY A 56 16.57 -4.94 -7.26
CA GLY A 56 16.01 -5.90 -8.21
C GLY A 56 14.52 -6.19 -7.94
N LEU A 57 14.17 -6.48 -6.69
CA LEU A 57 12.79 -6.73 -6.27
C LEU A 57 11.89 -5.48 -6.43
N ALA A 58 12.44 -4.29 -6.16
CA ALA A 58 11.76 -3.03 -6.35
C ALA A 58 11.52 -2.71 -7.83
N ALA A 59 12.51 -2.93 -8.70
CA ALA A 59 12.37 -2.78 -10.15
C ALA A 59 11.27 -3.70 -10.72
N VAL A 60 11.22 -4.95 -10.24
CA VAL A 60 10.14 -5.89 -10.60
C VAL A 60 8.76 -5.38 -10.15
N THR A 61 8.68 -4.87 -8.93
CA THR A 61 7.43 -4.28 -8.41
C THR A 61 6.95 -3.13 -9.29
N ALA A 62 7.87 -2.22 -9.65
CA ALA A 62 7.60 -1.10 -10.54
C ALA A 62 7.13 -1.56 -11.94
N ALA A 63 7.77 -2.61 -12.49
CA ALA A 63 7.40 -3.16 -13.80
C ALA A 63 5.98 -3.76 -13.78
N TRP A 64 5.60 -4.51 -12.75
CA TRP A 64 4.23 -5.00 -12.59
C TRP A 64 3.21 -3.87 -12.54
N GLN A 65 3.55 -2.75 -11.91
CA GLN A 65 2.69 -1.58 -11.79
C GLN A 65 2.76 -0.64 -13.00
N GLY A 66 3.59 -0.93 -13.98
CA GLY A 66 3.75 -0.15 -15.20
C GLY A 66 4.49 1.18 -15.01
N HIS A 67 5.22 1.36 -13.90
CA HIS A 67 5.86 2.62 -13.54
C HIS A 67 7.29 2.71 -14.10
N GLY A 68 7.45 3.34 -15.28
CA GLY A 68 8.73 3.41 -16.00
C GLY A 68 9.84 4.12 -15.22
N PRO A 69 9.65 5.36 -14.71
CA PRO A 69 10.71 6.08 -13.98
C PRO A 69 11.21 5.32 -12.75
N LEU A 70 10.31 4.71 -11.96
CA LEU A 70 10.69 3.95 -10.77
C LEU A 70 11.50 2.70 -11.13
N HIS A 71 11.05 1.97 -12.16
CA HIS A 71 11.79 0.83 -12.70
C HIS A 71 13.20 1.24 -13.16
N ALA A 72 13.30 2.31 -13.95
CA ALA A 72 14.58 2.80 -14.47
C ALA A 72 15.53 3.28 -13.35
N TRP A 73 14.98 3.93 -12.32
CA TRP A 73 15.77 4.36 -11.16
C TRP A 73 16.40 3.17 -10.44
N HIS A 74 15.65 2.12 -10.15
CA HIS A 74 16.21 0.93 -9.50
C HIS A 74 17.24 0.19 -10.36
N ILE A 75 17.07 0.18 -11.69
CA ILE A 75 18.09 -0.36 -12.60
C ILE A 75 19.39 0.44 -12.47
N ALA A 76 19.31 1.78 -12.44
CA ALA A 76 20.47 2.65 -12.30
C ALA A 76 21.17 2.50 -10.94
N GLU A 77 20.43 2.17 -9.88
CA GLU A 77 20.97 1.87 -8.54
C GLU A 77 21.57 0.46 -8.43
N GLY A 78 21.66 -0.30 -9.53
CA GLY A 78 22.35 -1.61 -9.58
C GLY A 78 21.47 -2.79 -9.17
N ALA A 79 20.24 -2.82 -9.66
CA ALA A 79 19.33 -3.96 -9.51
C ALA A 79 19.98 -5.28 -9.95
N ASP A 80 19.73 -6.36 -9.22
CA ASP A 80 20.21 -7.71 -9.58
C ASP A 80 19.52 -8.19 -10.86
N GLU A 81 20.30 -8.36 -11.93
CA GLU A 81 19.82 -8.73 -13.27
C GLU A 81 19.07 -10.08 -13.28
N GLN A 82 19.42 -11.02 -12.40
CA GLN A 82 18.72 -12.31 -12.31
C GLN A 82 17.24 -12.15 -11.91
N LEU A 83 16.92 -11.08 -11.19
CA LEU A 83 15.55 -10.77 -10.80
C LEU A 83 14.75 -10.09 -11.92
N LEU A 84 15.38 -9.55 -12.94
CA LEU A 84 14.75 -8.79 -14.01
C LEU A 84 14.29 -9.64 -15.20
N THR A 85 14.75 -10.87 -15.28
CA THR A 85 14.40 -11.80 -16.37
C THR A 85 13.02 -12.40 -16.19
N ASP A 86 12.45 -12.94 -17.25
CA ASP A 86 11.19 -13.71 -17.21
C ASP A 86 11.40 -15.13 -16.64
N ASP A 87 12.62 -15.63 -16.69
CA ASP A 87 12.97 -16.92 -16.11
C ASP A 87 13.05 -16.85 -14.58
N GLU A 88 12.73 -17.96 -13.95
CA GLU A 88 12.89 -18.09 -12.50
C GLU A 88 14.38 -18.12 -12.13
N PRO A 89 14.84 -17.33 -11.13
CA PRO A 89 16.22 -17.38 -10.67
C PRO A 89 16.63 -18.81 -10.27
N ALA A 90 17.87 -19.21 -10.61
CA ALA A 90 18.39 -20.52 -10.23
C ALA A 90 18.64 -20.66 -8.71
N ASP A 91 18.93 -19.55 -8.02
CA ASP A 91 19.03 -19.50 -6.57
C ASP A 91 17.66 -19.62 -5.93
N ALA A 92 17.47 -20.61 -5.06
CA ALA A 92 16.18 -20.92 -4.45
C ALA A 92 15.64 -19.77 -3.58
N GLN A 93 16.52 -19.00 -2.95
CA GLN A 93 16.13 -17.86 -2.12
C GLN A 93 15.67 -16.69 -2.99
N LEU A 94 16.42 -16.37 -4.06
CA LEU A 94 15.99 -15.34 -5.03
C LEU A 94 14.69 -15.74 -5.73
N ALA A 95 14.53 -17.02 -6.08
CA ALA A 95 13.28 -17.53 -6.68
C ALA A 95 12.08 -17.37 -5.74
N ALA A 96 12.24 -17.69 -4.45
CA ALA A 96 11.19 -17.51 -3.46
C ALA A 96 10.84 -16.04 -3.25
N LEU A 97 11.85 -15.17 -3.14
CA LEU A 97 11.67 -13.71 -3.03
C LEU A 97 10.94 -13.16 -4.25
N ARG A 98 11.36 -13.57 -5.45
CA ARG A 98 10.75 -13.14 -6.69
C ARG A 98 9.26 -13.54 -6.77
N ARG A 99 8.91 -14.79 -6.45
CA ARG A 99 7.51 -15.23 -6.41
C ARG A 99 6.68 -14.44 -5.42
N HIS A 100 7.24 -14.15 -4.23
CA HIS A 100 6.57 -13.35 -3.22
C HIS A 100 6.29 -11.92 -3.70
N VAL A 101 7.28 -11.28 -4.33
CA VAL A 101 7.13 -9.93 -4.90
C VAL A 101 6.09 -9.90 -6.02
N ASP A 102 6.11 -10.86 -6.94
CA ASP A 102 5.12 -10.97 -8.01
C ASP A 102 3.70 -11.08 -7.45
N LEU A 103 3.52 -11.92 -6.42
CA LEU A 103 2.24 -12.08 -5.74
C LEU A 103 1.78 -10.78 -5.07
N LEU A 104 2.66 -10.13 -4.30
CA LEU A 104 2.30 -8.91 -3.57
C LEU A 104 2.08 -7.71 -4.47
N ALA A 105 2.85 -7.59 -5.55
CA ALA A 105 2.70 -6.48 -6.49
C ALA A 105 1.33 -6.50 -7.17
N VAL A 106 0.86 -7.69 -7.57
CA VAL A 106 -0.34 -7.88 -8.39
C VAL A 106 -1.55 -8.30 -7.56
N SER A 107 -1.42 -9.35 -6.76
CA SER A 107 -2.54 -10.06 -6.11
C SER A 107 -2.33 -10.26 -4.61
N PRO A 108 -2.10 -9.20 -3.81
CA PRO A 108 -1.78 -9.36 -2.39
C PRO A 108 -2.86 -10.11 -1.61
N ALA A 109 -4.11 -10.05 -2.03
CA ALA A 109 -5.23 -10.75 -1.42
C ALA A 109 -5.18 -12.28 -1.59
N LEU A 110 -4.39 -12.80 -2.53
CA LEU A 110 -4.19 -14.22 -2.74
C LEU A 110 -3.07 -14.82 -1.87
N SER A 111 -2.32 -14.00 -1.11
CA SER A 111 -1.30 -14.49 -0.19
C SER A 111 -1.92 -15.42 0.87
N THR A 112 -1.20 -16.47 1.22
CA THR A 112 -1.61 -17.48 2.20
C THR A 112 -0.47 -17.79 3.17
N VAL A 113 -0.74 -18.51 4.25
CA VAL A 113 0.30 -19.02 5.15
C VAL A 113 1.31 -19.90 4.39
N ALA A 114 0.88 -20.68 3.40
CA ALA A 114 1.79 -21.51 2.60
C ALA A 114 2.83 -20.69 1.82
N ASP A 115 2.51 -19.45 1.44
CA ASP A 115 3.50 -18.55 0.81
C ASP A 115 4.57 -18.14 1.83
N GLN A 116 4.20 -17.93 3.09
CA GLN A 116 5.14 -17.62 4.16
C GLN A 116 6.00 -18.84 4.52
N GLU A 117 5.41 -20.02 4.55
CA GLU A 117 6.11 -21.29 4.76
C GLU A 117 7.13 -21.56 3.64
N ALA A 118 6.80 -21.24 2.39
CA ALA A 118 7.70 -21.37 1.25
C ALA A 118 8.91 -20.43 1.36
N LEU A 119 8.73 -19.19 1.83
CA LEU A 119 9.82 -18.25 2.11
C LEU A 119 10.74 -18.79 3.22
N HIS A 120 10.16 -19.28 4.28
CA HIS A 120 10.92 -19.88 5.39
C HIS A 120 11.69 -21.14 4.93
N ALA A 121 11.06 -22.02 4.15
CA ALA A 121 11.71 -23.20 3.58
C ALA A 121 12.88 -22.85 2.65
N ALA A 122 12.83 -21.69 1.99
CA ALA A 122 13.95 -21.14 1.20
C ALA A 122 15.04 -20.49 2.09
N GLY A 123 14.92 -20.55 3.42
CA GLY A 123 15.92 -20.05 4.37
C GLY A 123 15.80 -18.56 4.70
N LEU A 124 14.67 -17.91 4.38
CA LEU A 124 14.44 -16.50 4.72
C LEU A 124 14.01 -16.37 6.19
N SER A 125 14.64 -15.43 6.89
CA SER A 125 14.26 -15.09 8.26
C SER A 125 12.98 -14.24 8.29
N PRO A 126 12.25 -14.19 9.41
CA PRO A 126 11.12 -13.30 9.59
C PRO A 126 11.43 -11.82 9.30
N ASP A 127 12.65 -11.35 9.63
CA ASP A 127 13.09 -9.98 9.37
C ASP A 127 13.24 -9.72 7.86
N GLN A 128 13.78 -10.67 7.10
CA GLN A 128 13.88 -10.59 5.64
C GLN A 128 12.51 -10.61 4.98
N VAL A 129 11.59 -11.45 5.46
CA VAL A 129 10.21 -11.51 4.94
C VAL A 129 9.46 -10.20 5.17
N VAL A 130 9.55 -9.63 6.38
CA VAL A 130 8.95 -8.33 6.68
C VAL A 130 9.58 -7.22 5.85
N LEU A 131 10.92 -7.22 5.71
CA LEU A 131 11.63 -6.23 4.89
C LEU A 131 11.13 -6.23 3.43
N VAL A 132 11.03 -7.40 2.79
CA VAL A 132 10.58 -7.49 1.40
C VAL A 132 9.12 -7.11 1.27
N SER A 133 8.28 -7.48 2.24
CA SER A 133 6.88 -7.04 2.27
C SER A 133 6.76 -5.52 2.42
N GLN A 134 7.60 -4.89 3.26
CA GLN A 134 7.68 -3.42 3.38
C GLN A 134 8.14 -2.78 2.08
N LEU A 135 9.14 -3.35 1.42
CA LEU A 135 9.68 -2.85 0.15
C LEU A 135 8.58 -2.81 -0.92
N VAL A 136 7.93 -3.95 -1.22
CA VAL A 136 6.86 -4.00 -2.24
C VAL A 136 5.72 -3.04 -1.91
N ALA A 137 5.39 -2.94 -0.63
CA ALA A 137 4.33 -2.07 -0.15
C ALA A 137 4.71 -0.57 -0.30
N PHE A 138 5.94 -0.18 0.06
CA PHE A 138 6.47 1.17 -0.12
C PHE A 138 6.55 1.56 -1.60
N GLU A 139 7.08 0.69 -2.46
CA GLU A 139 7.12 0.93 -3.90
C GLU A 139 5.72 1.14 -4.49
N SER A 140 4.74 0.40 -3.98
CA SER A 140 3.35 0.57 -4.38
C SER A 140 2.75 1.91 -3.95
N TYR A 141 3.17 2.43 -2.80
CA TYR A 141 2.83 3.78 -2.35
C TYR A 141 3.50 4.83 -3.22
N LEU A 142 4.83 4.73 -3.38
CA LEU A 142 5.66 5.72 -4.07
C LEU A 142 5.25 5.87 -5.55
N GLY A 143 5.00 4.74 -6.23
CA GLY A 143 4.54 4.76 -7.62
C GLY A 143 3.18 5.47 -7.78
N ARG A 144 2.24 5.28 -6.86
CA ARG A 144 0.94 5.95 -6.90
C ARG A 144 1.03 7.44 -6.59
N LEU A 145 1.86 7.80 -5.62
CA LEU A 145 2.14 9.21 -5.29
C LEU A 145 2.68 9.95 -6.51
N THR A 146 3.70 9.41 -7.17
CA THR A 146 4.34 10.07 -8.32
C THR A 146 3.44 10.12 -9.55
N VAL A 147 2.62 9.08 -9.80
CA VAL A 147 1.57 9.13 -10.84
C VAL A 147 0.58 10.27 -10.58
N ALA A 148 0.13 10.42 -9.34
CA ALA A 148 -0.81 11.49 -9.00
C ALA A 148 -0.18 12.89 -9.13
N LEU A 149 1.08 13.05 -8.74
CA LEU A 149 1.80 14.32 -8.86
C LEU A 149 2.05 14.70 -10.33
N ALA A 150 2.37 13.73 -11.19
CA ALA A 150 2.47 13.97 -12.62
C ALA A 150 1.11 14.38 -13.22
N ALA A 151 0.05 13.65 -12.88
CA ALA A 151 -1.30 13.95 -13.34
C ALA A 151 -1.77 15.36 -12.91
N LEU A 152 -1.43 15.79 -11.70
CA LEU A 152 -1.74 17.13 -11.19
C LEU A 152 -1.12 18.23 -12.06
N GLN A 153 0.05 17.97 -12.64
CA GLN A 153 0.78 18.86 -13.54
C GLN A 153 0.39 18.68 -15.03
N GLY A 154 -0.68 17.92 -15.30
CA GLY A 154 -1.16 17.66 -16.64
C GLY A 154 -0.28 16.71 -17.46
N THR A 155 0.57 15.89 -16.79
CA THR A 155 1.53 14.98 -17.42
C THR A 155 1.26 13.55 -17.01
N GLU A 156 1.58 12.60 -17.88
CA GLU A 156 1.61 11.16 -17.56
C GLU A 156 3.05 10.68 -17.52
N LEU A 157 3.35 9.76 -16.60
CA LEU A 157 4.67 9.15 -16.51
C LEU A 157 4.85 8.09 -17.61
N ALA A 158 6.09 7.92 -18.07
CA ALA A 158 6.45 6.85 -18.98
C ALA A 158 6.09 5.48 -18.36
N THR A 159 5.59 4.56 -19.18
CA THR A 159 5.25 3.22 -18.75
C THR A 159 6.33 2.21 -19.10
N VAL A 160 6.39 1.12 -18.35
CA VAL A 160 7.19 -0.06 -18.63
C VAL A 160 6.29 -1.28 -18.82
N ALA A 161 6.71 -2.21 -19.66
CA ALA A 161 5.99 -3.47 -19.86
C ALA A 161 5.96 -4.30 -18.56
N ALA A 162 4.88 -5.07 -18.37
CA ALA A 162 4.88 -6.09 -17.33
C ALA A 162 5.92 -7.15 -17.64
N PRO A 163 6.46 -7.84 -16.62
CA PRO A 163 7.23 -9.06 -16.86
C PRO A 163 6.47 -10.04 -17.74
N GLY A 164 7.18 -10.73 -18.63
CA GLY A 164 6.60 -11.66 -19.60
C GLY A 164 6.15 -13.01 -19.03
N ARG A 165 6.02 -13.11 -17.69
CA ARG A 165 5.56 -14.28 -16.96
C ARG A 165 4.22 -14.05 -16.26
N THR A 166 3.56 -15.15 -15.92
CA THR A 166 2.35 -15.10 -15.12
C THR A 166 2.67 -14.66 -13.67
N PRO A 167 1.88 -13.75 -13.08
CA PRO A 167 1.99 -13.45 -11.66
C PRO A 167 1.79 -14.69 -10.80
N ALA A 168 2.36 -14.71 -9.59
CA ALA A 168 2.25 -15.84 -8.68
C ALA A 168 0.84 -16.00 -8.03
N GLY A 169 -0.17 -15.32 -8.56
CA GLY A 169 -1.56 -15.46 -8.15
C GLY A 169 -2.15 -16.82 -8.50
N ARG A 170 -3.13 -17.26 -7.75
CA ARG A 170 -3.74 -18.60 -7.86
C ARG A 170 -5.21 -18.57 -8.24
N GLY A 171 -5.76 -17.40 -8.53
CA GLY A 171 -7.17 -17.23 -8.89
C GLY A 171 -8.15 -17.66 -7.80
N ARG A 172 -7.67 -17.81 -6.55
CA ARG A 172 -8.45 -18.39 -5.46
C ARG A 172 -8.45 -17.52 -4.22
N ARG A 173 -9.64 -17.23 -3.70
CA ARG A 173 -9.83 -16.48 -2.46
C ARG A 173 -9.42 -17.26 -1.23
N LYS A 174 -8.82 -16.58 -0.24
CA LYS A 174 -8.66 -17.07 1.13
C LYS A 174 -9.99 -17.43 1.80
N LEU A 175 -11.10 -16.87 1.32
CA LEU A 175 -12.44 -17.00 1.87
C LEU A 175 -13.09 -18.36 1.65
N ASP A 176 -12.45 -19.31 0.96
CA ASP A 176 -12.95 -20.68 0.83
C ASP A 176 -12.94 -21.45 2.15
N SER A 177 -12.16 -21.00 3.14
CA SER A 177 -12.18 -21.53 4.50
C SER A 177 -13.00 -20.64 5.42
N PRO A 178 -13.94 -21.18 6.21
CA PRO A 178 -14.73 -20.41 7.16
C PRO A 178 -13.91 -19.96 8.40
N THR A 179 -12.70 -20.51 8.57
CA THR A 179 -11.82 -20.20 9.70
C THR A 179 -10.45 -19.76 9.23
N THR A 180 -9.80 -18.92 10.04
CA THR A 180 -8.39 -18.55 9.91
C THR A 180 -7.48 -19.73 10.23
N VAL A 181 -6.17 -19.58 9.99
CA VAL A 181 -5.16 -20.57 10.36
C VAL A 181 -5.15 -20.82 11.88
N ALA A 182 -5.42 -19.80 12.69
CA ALA A 182 -5.51 -19.91 14.15
C ALA A 182 -6.85 -20.45 14.64
N GLY A 183 -7.82 -20.73 13.74
CA GLY A 183 -9.12 -21.31 14.07
C GLY A 183 -10.23 -20.32 14.40
N SER A 184 -9.96 -19.00 14.33
CA SER A 184 -10.98 -17.96 14.50
C SER A 184 -11.92 -17.91 13.30
N ALA A 185 -13.17 -17.44 13.49
CA ALA A 185 -14.08 -17.23 12.38
C ALA A 185 -13.51 -16.15 11.42
N ARG A 186 -13.61 -16.40 10.11
CA ARG A 186 -13.15 -15.47 9.09
C ARG A 186 -14.29 -14.54 8.64
N PRO A 187 -14.04 -13.23 8.46
CA PRO A 187 -15.04 -12.37 7.86
C PRO A 187 -15.29 -12.78 6.40
N THR A 188 -16.55 -12.92 6.02
CA THR A 188 -16.97 -13.37 4.67
C THR A 188 -17.38 -12.24 3.74
N ARG A 189 -17.46 -11.00 4.27
CA ARG A 189 -17.86 -9.80 3.53
C ARG A 189 -17.13 -8.58 4.04
N PHE A 190 -17.11 -7.52 3.27
CA PHE A 190 -16.75 -6.20 3.74
C PHE A 190 -17.79 -5.72 4.76
N THR A 191 -17.34 -5.07 5.83
CA THR A 191 -18.18 -4.68 6.96
C THR A 191 -17.60 -3.45 7.67
N GLN A 192 -18.43 -2.76 8.45
CA GLN A 192 -17.97 -1.73 9.39
C GLN A 192 -17.78 -2.27 10.81
N GLU A 193 -17.97 -3.55 11.04
CA GLU A 193 -17.72 -4.19 12.34
C GLU A 193 -16.24 -4.16 12.70
N VAL A 194 -15.93 -4.21 13.99
CA VAL A 194 -14.55 -4.34 14.47
C VAL A 194 -14.06 -5.74 14.15
N LEU A 195 -12.94 -5.82 13.46
CA LEU A 195 -12.27 -7.07 13.16
C LEU A 195 -10.97 -7.19 13.96
N ALA A 196 -10.54 -8.43 14.21
CA ALA A 196 -9.21 -8.78 14.66
C ALA A 196 -8.31 -9.06 13.45
N TRP A 197 -6.99 -9.15 13.70
CA TRP A 197 -6.01 -9.54 12.69
C TRP A 197 -5.03 -10.55 13.32
N GLU A 198 -4.74 -11.63 12.60
CA GLU A 198 -3.89 -12.72 13.05
C GLU A 198 -2.66 -12.84 12.17
N PRO A 199 -1.44 -12.84 12.75
CA PRO A 199 -0.20 -12.91 12.00
C PRO A 199 0.07 -14.35 11.51
N TRP A 200 0.72 -14.46 10.35
CA TRP A 200 1.32 -15.71 9.83
C TRP A 200 2.82 -15.78 10.10
N VAL A 201 3.45 -14.63 10.28
CA VAL A 201 4.87 -14.51 10.62
C VAL A 201 4.98 -14.20 12.12
N PRO A 202 5.91 -14.82 12.86
CA PRO A 202 6.06 -14.57 14.29
C PRO A 202 6.32 -13.08 14.59
N ALA A 203 5.48 -12.48 15.41
CA ALA A 203 5.72 -11.14 15.97
C ALA A 203 6.58 -11.26 17.23
N PRO A 204 7.52 -10.32 17.50
CA PRO A 204 8.21 -10.25 18.79
C PRO A 204 7.21 -10.12 19.95
N ALA A 205 7.48 -10.75 21.08
CA ALA A 205 6.72 -10.50 22.29
C ALA A 205 7.02 -9.08 22.83
N GLU A 206 6.15 -8.54 23.67
CA GLU A 206 6.34 -7.16 24.17
C GLU A 206 7.64 -6.99 24.98
N ASP A 207 8.00 -7.99 25.74
CA ASP A 207 9.20 -8.05 26.57
C ASP A 207 10.48 -8.40 25.79
N GLU A 208 10.35 -8.82 24.55
CA GLU A 208 11.46 -9.13 23.64
C GLU A 208 11.82 -7.96 22.71
N LEU A 209 11.05 -6.86 22.74
CA LEU A 209 11.27 -5.72 21.85
C LEU A 209 12.61 -5.03 22.16
N THR A 210 13.43 -4.83 21.15
CA THR A 210 14.64 -4.02 21.24
C THR A 210 14.29 -2.53 21.39
N GLU A 211 15.26 -1.72 21.85
CA GLU A 211 15.08 -0.27 21.98
C GLU A 211 14.67 0.37 20.65
N ALA A 212 15.34 0.01 19.55
CA ALA A 212 14.99 0.50 18.21
C ALA A 212 13.56 0.14 17.78
N GLN A 213 13.08 -1.06 18.15
CA GLN A 213 11.70 -1.46 17.89
C GLN A 213 10.70 -0.65 18.72
N VAL A 214 10.99 -0.43 20.00
CA VAL A 214 10.16 0.42 20.87
C VAL A 214 10.10 1.87 20.34
N GLU A 215 11.22 2.42 19.91
CA GLU A 215 11.31 3.77 19.35
C GLU A 215 10.59 3.89 17.99
N SER A 216 10.41 2.79 17.26
CA SER A 216 9.68 2.79 15.97
C SER A 216 8.18 3.03 16.13
N PHE A 217 7.62 2.89 17.30
CA PHE A 217 6.20 3.13 17.55
C PHE A 217 5.91 4.61 17.74
N ALA A 218 5.02 5.16 16.92
CA ALA A 218 4.59 6.56 17.03
C ALA A 218 3.87 6.87 18.36
N ARG A 219 3.32 5.84 19.02
CA ARG A 219 2.64 5.94 20.32
C ARG A 219 2.90 4.68 21.14
N LYS A 220 3.14 4.85 22.44
CA LYS A 220 3.38 3.73 23.36
C LYS A 220 2.24 2.68 23.35
N ALA A 221 0.98 3.10 23.23
CA ALA A 221 -0.16 2.19 23.14
C ALA A 221 -0.14 1.27 21.91
N THR A 222 0.67 1.58 20.90
CA THR A 222 0.80 0.77 19.69
C THR A 222 1.56 -0.53 19.94
N THR A 223 2.34 -0.64 21.04
CA THR A 223 3.06 -1.86 21.43
C THR A 223 2.11 -3.05 21.68
N ASN A 224 0.86 -2.78 22.08
CA ASN A 224 -0.14 -3.83 22.30
C ASN A 224 -0.62 -4.48 21.00
N SER A 225 -0.37 -3.85 19.83
CA SER A 225 -0.81 -4.37 18.55
C SER A 225 0.20 -5.39 18.00
N VAL A 226 -0.23 -6.64 17.84
CA VAL A 226 0.58 -7.70 17.21
C VAL A 226 1.07 -7.31 15.82
N TYR A 227 0.25 -6.59 15.04
CA TYR A 227 0.62 -6.09 13.73
C TYR A 227 1.81 -5.12 13.80
N PHE A 228 1.76 -4.13 14.69
CA PHE A 228 2.86 -3.17 14.82
C PHE A 228 4.12 -3.82 15.38
N ARG A 229 4.02 -4.75 16.32
CA ARG A 229 5.17 -5.53 16.78
C ARG A 229 5.78 -6.34 15.63
N LEU A 230 4.96 -6.95 14.78
CA LEU A 230 5.45 -7.68 13.63
C LEU A 230 6.23 -6.79 12.66
N ILE A 231 5.67 -5.65 12.23
CA ILE A 231 6.35 -4.76 11.28
C ILE A 231 7.54 -4.04 11.90
N SER A 232 7.65 -3.94 13.23
CA SER A 232 8.82 -3.38 13.93
C SER A 232 10.10 -4.19 13.74
N ARG A 233 10.04 -5.37 13.09
CA ARG A 233 11.23 -6.09 12.61
C ARG A 233 12.06 -5.28 11.61
N THR A 234 11.48 -4.22 11.04
CA THR A 234 12.14 -3.20 10.23
C THR A 234 11.94 -1.82 10.88
N PRO A 235 12.61 -1.51 12.00
CA PRO A 235 12.23 -0.40 12.87
C PRO A 235 12.30 0.98 12.18
N GLY A 236 13.32 1.24 11.35
CA GLY A 236 13.43 2.50 10.61
C GLY A 236 12.25 2.72 9.63
N VAL A 237 11.91 1.68 8.86
CA VAL A 237 10.77 1.73 7.91
C VAL A 237 9.45 1.87 8.66
N THR A 238 9.28 1.13 9.76
CA THR A 238 8.07 1.19 10.61
C THR A 238 7.86 2.56 11.22
N ARG A 239 8.95 3.22 11.66
CA ARG A 239 8.88 4.58 12.19
C ARG A 239 8.41 5.56 11.12
N ALA A 240 9.08 5.60 9.98
CA ALA A 240 8.73 6.48 8.87
C ALA A 240 7.29 6.25 8.37
N ARG A 241 6.88 4.98 8.23
CA ARG A 241 5.51 4.61 7.87
C ARG A 241 4.49 5.12 8.88
N SER A 242 4.79 5.00 10.17
CA SER A 242 3.86 5.42 11.24
C SER A 242 3.71 6.94 11.30
N ASP A 243 4.81 7.66 11.12
CA ASP A 243 4.80 9.11 11.08
C ASP A 243 4.14 9.63 9.79
N LEU A 244 4.30 8.92 8.65
CA LEU A 244 3.59 9.19 7.41
C LEU A 244 2.06 9.01 7.56
N ASP A 245 1.62 7.93 8.23
CA ASP A 245 0.20 7.70 8.56
C ASP A 245 -0.37 8.88 9.36
N ASN A 246 0.37 9.32 10.38
CA ASN A 246 -0.01 10.49 11.17
C ASN A 246 -0.07 11.77 10.33
N ALA A 247 0.91 12.02 9.46
CA ALA A 247 0.95 13.18 8.58
C ALA A 247 -0.26 13.22 7.63
N ILE A 248 -0.69 12.06 7.12
CA ILE A 248 -1.83 11.96 6.21
C ILE A 248 -3.15 12.07 6.97
N PHE A 249 -3.36 11.32 8.06
CA PHE A 249 -4.69 11.13 8.66
C PHE A 249 -5.00 11.98 9.88
N LEU A 250 -3.98 12.54 10.58
CA LEU A 250 -4.22 13.36 11.78
C LEU A 250 -4.28 14.86 11.52
N ARG A 251 -3.92 15.32 10.33
CA ARG A 251 -4.04 16.72 9.94
C ARG A 251 -5.47 17.25 10.07
N ARG A 252 -5.59 18.55 10.38
CA ARG A 252 -6.88 19.23 10.51
C ARG A 252 -7.28 20.00 9.26
N ASP A 253 -6.34 20.33 8.40
CA ASP A 253 -6.48 21.11 7.16
C ASP A 253 -6.43 20.21 5.91
N GLY A 254 -6.69 20.79 4.73
CA GLY A 254 -6.80 20.10 3.44
C GLY A 254 -8.07 19.25 3.33
N LEU A 255 -7.99 18.13 2.63
CA LEU A 255 -9.14 17.25 2.41
C LEU A 255 -9.79 16.84 3.75
N PRO A 256 -11.13 16.92 3.91
CA PRO A 256 -11.81 16.50 5.12
C PRO A 256 -11.45 15.08 5.57
N LYS A 257 -11.33 14.86 6.88
CA LYS A 257 -10.97 13.54 7.43
C LYS A 257 -11.86 12.41 6.91
N ALA A 258 -13.17 12.66 6.82
CA ALA A 258 -14.10 11.67 6.30
C ALA A 258 -13.74 11.20 4.89
N GLU A 259 -13.24 12.09 4.05
CA GLU A 259 -12.91 11.81 2.66
C GLU A 259 -11.54 11.15 2.52
N ARG A 260 -10.57 11.46 3.39
CA ARG A 260 -9.31 10.69 3.50
C ARG A 260 -9.57 9.25 3.96
N GLU A 261 -10.44 9.05 4.94
CA GLU A 261 -10.85 7.72 5.40
C GLU A 261 -11.67 6.96 4.33
N LEU A 262 -12.48 7.68 3.55
CA LEU A 262 -13.19 7.11 2.39
C LEU A 262 -12.19 6.62 1.32
N ALA A 263 -11.20 7.42 0.96
CA ALA A 263 -10.16 7.03 0.01
C ALA A 263 -9.40 5.77 0.46
N ALA A 264 -9.08 5.69 1.75
CA ALA A 264 -8.48 4.52 2.38
C ALA A 264 -9.39 3.27 2.30
N ALA A 265 -10.70 3.44 2.53
CA ALA A 265 -11.68 2.36 2.42
C ALA A 265 -11.82 1.88 0.96
N VAL A 266 -11.85 2.79 -0.01
CA VAL A 266 -11.87 2.47 -1.45
C VAL A 266 -10.63 1.68 -1.86
N ALA A 267 -9.43 2.16 -1.52
CA ALA A 267 -8.19 1.45 -1.81
C ALA A 267 -8.19 0.04 -1.21
N SER A 268 -8.69 -0.09 0.02
CA SER A 268 -8.80 -1.38 0.70
C SER A 268 -9.82 -2.32 0.04
N LYS A 269 -10.91 -1.77 -0.49
CA LYS A 269 -11.90 -2.52 -1.26
C LYS A 269 -11.33 -3.02 -2.58
N VAL A 270 -10.59 -2.19 -3.32
CA VAL A 270 -9.92 -2.55 -4.58
C VAL A 270 -8.89 -3.65 -4.34
N ASN A 271 -8.06 -3.52 -3.29
CA ASN A 271 -7.03 -4.49 -2.92
C ASN A 271 -7.58 -5.72 -2.17
N ASP A 272 -8.88 -5.82 -1.93
CA ASP A 272 -9.55 -6.90 -1.19
C ASP A 272 -9.05 -7.07 0.27
N CYS A 273 -8.67 -5.98 0.93
CA CYS A 273 -8.26 -5.97 2.32
C CYS A 273 -9.45 -5.69 3.24
N VAL A 274 -10.15 -6.75 3.68
CA VAL A 274 -11.37 -6.64 4.49
C VAL A 274 -11.08 -5.95 5.83
N TYR A 275 -9.95 -6.23 6.47
CA TYR A 275 -9.57 -5.60 7.74
C TYR A 275 -9.43 -4.07 7.62
N CYS A 276 -8.60 -3.60 6.68
CA CYS A 276 -8.41 -2.17 6.50
C CYS A 276 -9.71 -1.47 6.07
N ALA A 277 -10.47 -2.10 5.16
CA ALA A 277 -11.76 -1.57 4.74
C ALA A 277 -12.71 -1.38 5.93
N SER A 278 -12.77 -2.33 6.87
CA SER A 278 -13.65 -2.24 8.05
C SER A 278 -13.27 -1.06 8.95
N VAL A 279 -11.98 -0.85 9.17
CA VAL A 279 -11.48 0.25 10.02
C VAL A 279 -11.81 1.61 9.41
N HIS A 280 -11.48 1.79 8.12
CA HIS A 280 -11.56 3.09 7.46
C HIS A 280 -12.98 3.43 7.01
N ALA A 281 -13.79 2.45 6.64
CA ALA A 281 -15.23 2.63 6.42
C ALA A 281 -15.94 3.11 7.69
N ARG A 282 -15.69 2.49 8.85
CA ARG A 282 -16.24 2.91 10.13
C ARG A 282 -15.84 4.34 10.50
N LYS A 283 -14.58 4.73 10.27
CA LYS A 283 -14.10 6.09 10.51
C LYS A 283 -14.73 7.09 9.53
N ALA A 284 -14.83 6.75 8.23
CA ALA A 284 -15.50 7.57 7.23
C ALA A 284 -16.95 7.84 7.63
N THR A 285 -17.70 6.80 8.05
CA THR A 285 -19.06 6.94 8.60
C THR A 285 -19.09 7.85 9.83
N GLY A 286 -18.18 7.62 10.79
CA GLY A 286 -18.12 8.39 12.03
C GLY A 286 -17.89 9.89 11.81
N PHE A 287 -17.01 10.25 10.87
CA PHE A 287 -16.71 11.66 10.57
C PHE A 287 -17.72 12.31 9.64
N SER A 288 -18.32 11.57 8.69
CA SER A 288 -19.24 12.13 7.70
C SER A 288 -20.71 12.05 8.08
N ARG A 289 -21.08 11.11 8.93
CA ARG A 289 -22.47 10.70 9.21
C ARG A 289 -23.20 10.12 7.98
N ARG A 290 -22.45 9.62 6.97
CA ARG A 290 -22.95 9.05 5.72
C ARG A 290 -22.82 7.52 5.73
N GLY A 291 -23.39 6.86 6.72
CA GLY A 291 -23.28 5.41 6.91
C GLY A 291 -23.83 4.60 5.72
N ASP A 292 -24.97 5.02 5.17
CA ASP A 292 -25.63 4.33 4.04
C ASP A 292 -24.78 4.38 2.76
N ASP A 293 -24.12 5.52 2.49
CA ASP A 293 -23.21 5.65 1.35
C ASP A 293 -21.99 4.73 1.51
N VAL A 294 -21.46 4.62 2.73
CA VAL A 294 -20.33 3.72 3.02
C VAL A 294 -20.76 2.26 2.92
N GLU A 295 -21.94 1.88 3.42
CA GLU A 295 -22.46 0.51 3.24
C GLU A 295 -22.69 0.20 1.76
N THR A 296 -23.20 1.14 0.97
CA THR A 296 -23.35 0.99 -0.48
C THR A 296 -21.99 0.71 -1.13
N LEU A 297 -20.92 1.43 -0.76
CA LEU A 297 -19.57 1.18 -1.24
C LEU A 297 -19.08 -0.22 -0.87
N LEU A 298 -19.27 -0.63 0.39
CA LEU A 298 -18.81 -1.94 0.87
C LEU A 298 -19.58 -3.10 0.22
N ALA A 299 -20.84 -2.90 -0.12
CA ALA A 299 -21.68 -3.91 -0.75
C ALA A 299 -21.36 -4.18 -2.22
N VAL A 300 -20.65 -3.27 -2.90
CA VAL A 300 -20.27 -3.48 -4.31
C VAL A 300 -19.47 -4.77 -4.45
N ASP A 301 -19.87 -5.65 -5.37
CA ASP A 301 -19.06 -6.79 -5.80
C ASP A 301 -18.26 -6.41 -7.04
N LEU A 302 -16.94 -6.53 -6.97
CA LEU A 302 -16.04 -6.18 -8.06
C LEU A 302 -15.74 -7.44 -8.89
N PRO A 303 -15.97 -7.40 -10.21
CA PRO A 303 -15.54 -8.49 -11.08
C PRO A 303 -14.00 -8.56 -11.08
N ARG A 304 -13.46 -9.78 -10.98
CA ARG A 304 -12.01 -10.03 -10.89
C ARG A 304 -11.59 -11.12 -11.87
N ASP A 305 -10.37 -11.00 -12.38
CA ASP A 305 -9.75 -12.01 -13.22
C ASP A 305 -9.20 -13.21 -12.42
N ALA A 306 -8.47 -14.09 -13.12
CA ALA A 306 -7.84 -15.26 -12.50
C ALA A 306 -6.76 -14.91 -11.47
N ASP A 307 -6.12 -13.76 -11.60
CA ASP A 307 -5.13 -13.24 -10.66
C ASP A 307 -5.77 -12.37 -9.56
N TRP A 308 -7.09 -12.40 -9.47
CA TRP A 308 -7.88 -11.67 -8.49
C TRP A 308 -7.78 -10.14 -8.60
N VAL A 309 -7.37 -9.65 -9.77
CA VAL A 309 -7.31 -8.22 -10.08
C VAL A 309 -8.69 -7.74 -10.53
N PRO A 310 -9.21 -6.61 -10.00
CA PRO A 310 -10.46 -6.05 -10.52
C PRO A 310 -10.36 -5.72 -12.00
N THR A 311 -11.32 -6.21 -12.78
CA THR A 311 -11.41 -5.96 -14.22
C THR A 311 -12.30 -4.77 -14.58
N ASP A 312 -13.17 -4.35 -13.64
CA ASP A 312 -14.01 -3.17 -13.76
C ASP A 312 -14.15 -2.49 -12.40
N LEU A 313 -13.84 -1.20 -12.34
CA LEU A 313 -13.94 -0.37 -11.14
C LEU A 313 -15.15 0.57 -11.18
N THR A 314 -15.86 0.65 -12.31
CA THR A 314 -16.99 1.56 -12.52
C THR A 314 -18.18 1.33 -11.57
N PRO A 315 -18.41 0.14 -11.00
CA PRO A 315 -19.44 -0.04 -9.98
C PRO A 315 -19.19 0.69 -8.67
N LEU A 316 -17.93 1.02 -8.32
CA LEU A 316 -17.60 1.62 -7.02
C LEU A 316 -18.21 3.02 -6.81
N PRO A 317 -18.13 3.98 -7.76
CA PRO A 317 -18.76 5.28 -7.62
C PRO A 317 -20.27 5.24 -7.80
N ALA A 318 -20.83 4.17 -8.37
CA ALA A 318 -22.26 4.02 -8.55
C ALA A 318 -22.99 4.02 -7.19
N GLY A 319 -24.04 4.81 -7.06
CA GLY A 319 -24.76 4.96 -5.81
C GLY A 319 -24.15 5.96 -4.82
N GLN A 320 -22.97 6.51 -5.10
CA GLN A 320 -22.40 7.60 -4.31
C GLN A 320 -23.03 8.94 -4.68
N GLN A 321 -23.21 9.83 -3.68
CA GLN A 321 -23.85 11.11 -3.87
C GLN A 321 -22.87 12.29 -3.83
N GLY A 322 -23.11 13.31 -4.68
CA GLY A 322 -22.32 14.53 -4.74
C GLY A 322 -20.85 14.25 -5.09
N ARG A 323 -19.91 15.00 -4.49
CA ARG A 323 -18.47 14.88 -4.82
C ARG A 323 -17.88 13.52 -4.42
N TRP A 324 -18.55 12.75 -3.55
CA TRP A 324 -18.05 11.42 -3.18
C TRP A 324 -17.98 10.45 -4.37
N ALA A 325 -18.87 10.57 -5.36
CA ALA A 325 -18.77 9.77 -6.59
C ALA A 325 -17.42 10.02 -7.30
N THR A 326 -17.02 11.29 -7.44
CA THR A 326 -15.72 11.65 -8.03
C THR A 326 -14.55 11.17 -7.18
N LEU A 327 -14.61 11.32 -5.85
CA LEU A 327 -13.55 10.89 -4.95
C LEU A 327 -13.37 9.36 -4.98
N VAL A 328 -14.46 8.61 -4.98
CA VAL A 328 -14.45 7.14 -5.05
C VAL A 328 -13.89 6.66 -6.38
N ASP A 329 -14.29 7.26 -7.51
CA ASP A 329 -13.76 6.94 -8.84
C ASP A 329 -12.25 7.22 -8.91
N ALA A 330 -11.81 8.39 -8.49
CA ALA A 330 -10.40 8.78 -8.50
C ALA A 330 -9.54 7.84 -7.61
N ALA A 331 -10.00 7.57 -6.39
CA ALA A 331 -9.30 6.65 -5.48
C ALA A 331 -9.26 5.21 -6.02
N ALA A 332 -10.34 4.74 -6.64
CA ALA A 332 -10.38 3.40 -7.25
C ALA A 332 -9.39 3.28 -8.41
N ARG A 333 -9.38 4.26 -9.32
CA ARG A 333 -8.48 4.30 -10.48
C ARG A 333 -7.00 4.38 -10.07
N LEU A 334 -6.70 5.15 -9.02
CA LEU A 334 -5.34 5.22 -8.45
C LEU A 334 -4.94 3.91 -7.74
N SER A 335 -5.90 3.15 -7.20
CA SER A 335 -5.66 1.88 -6.49
C SER A 335 -5.44 0.69 -7.41
N ALA A 336 -5.76 0.79 -8.70
CA ALA A 336 -5.53 -0.29 -9.67
C ALA A 336 -4.07 -0.77 -9.64
N VAL A 337 -3.80 -2.03 -10.01
CA VAL A 337 -2.43 -2.57 -10.07
C VAL A 337 -1.55 -1.68 -10.95
N ARG A 338 -2.05 -1.35 -12.14
CA ARG A 338 -1.54 -0.28 -12.99
C ARG A 338 -2.48 0.90 -12.85
N PRO A 339 -2.09 1.96 -12.13
CA PRO A 339 -2.96 3.11 -11.95
C PRO A 339 -3.46 3.65 -13.30
N SER A 340 -4.78 3.81 -13.40
CA SER A 340 -5.43 4.45 -14.56
C SER A 340 -5.85 5.89 -14.24
N PHE A 341 -5.29 6.45 -13.18
CA PHE A 341 -5.46 7.82 -12.74
C PHE A 341 -4.59 8.76 -13.60
N GLY A 342 -5.17 9.83 -14.11
CA GLY A 342 -4.48 10.76 -14.99
C GLY A 342 -5.00 12.19 -14.91
N PRO A 343 -4.53 13.12 -15.80
CA PRO A 343 -4.92 14.54 -15.80
C PRO A 343 -6.44 14.75 -15.89
N THR A 344 -7.17 13.89 -16.59
CA THR A 344 -8.63 13.97 -16.68
C THR A 344 -9.30 13.75 -15.32
N ASP A 345 -8.76 12.88 -14.48
CA ASP A 345 -9.28 12.64 -13.14
C ASP A 345 -9.06 13.87 -12.25
N VAL A 346 -7.90 14.49 -12.34
CA VAL A 346 -7.61 15.76 -11.66
C VAL A 346 -8.58 16.87 -12.10
N ALA A 347 -8.84 16.99 -13.41
CA ALA A 347 -9.82 17.96 -13.91
C ALA A 347 -11.21 17.74 -13.31
N ARG A 348 -11.70 16.47 -13.28
CA ARG A 348 -12.98 16.11 -12.68
C ARG A 348 -13.03 16.39 -11.18
N MET A 349 -11.92 16.19 -10.46
CA MET A 349 -11.84 16.52 -9.04
C MET A 349 -11.91 18.05 -8.81
N ARG A 350 -11.24 18.84 -9.64
CA ARG A 350 -11.34 20.31 -9.60
C ARG A 350 -12.78 20.80 -9.91
N GLU A 351 -13.43 20.20 -10.89
CA GLU A 351 -14.85 20.45 -11.20
C GLU A 351 -15.77 20.09 -10.03
N ALA A 352 -15.43 19.06 -9.25
CA ALA A 352 -16.12 18.69 -8.03
C ALA A 352 -15.78 19.58 -6.81
N GLY A 353 -14.96 20.63 -7.01
CA GLY A 353 -14.64 21.66 -6.04
C GLY A 353 -13.41 21.39 -5.17
N LEU A 354 -12.53 20.44 -5.56
CA LEU A 354 -11.28 20.22 -4.86
C LEU A 354 -10.21 21.20 -5.34
N ASP A 355 -9.43 21.73 -4.43
CA ASP A 355 -8.18 22.40 -4.76
C ASP A 355 -7.03 21.39 -4.96
N ASP A 356 -5.88 21.87 -5.43
CA ASP A 356 -4.73 20.99 -5.73
C ASP A 356 -4.18 20.28 -4.49
N ARG A 357 -4.28 20.89 -3.31
CA ARG A 357 -3.88 20.29 -2.05
C ARG A 357 -4.82 19.16 -1.66
N GLU A 358 -6.14 19.35 -1.80
CA GLU A 358 -7.14 18.32 -1.53
C GLU A 358 -7.00 17.14 -2.51
N VAL A 359 -6.65 17.40 -3.79
CA VAL A 359 -6.32 16.36 -4.77
C VAL A 359 -5.13 15.52 -4.30
N VAL A 360 -4.05 16.16 -3.85
CA VAL A 360 -2.87 15.48 -3.32
C VAL A 360 -3.17 14.74 -2.03
N ASP A 361 -3.99 15.30 -1.15
CA ASP A 361 -4.42 14.63 0.09
C ASP A 361 -5.22 13.34 -0.19
N LEU A 362 -6.11 13.36 -1.20
CA LEU A 362 -6.80 12.13 -1.65
C LEU A 362 -5.81 11.12 -2.18
N ALA A 363 -4.88 11.58 -3.03
CA ALA A 363 -3.89 10.71 -3.65
C ALA A 363 -2.96 10.08 -2.61
N THR A 364 -2.46 10.85 -1.64
CA THR A 364 -1.58 10.33 -0.57
C THR A 364 -2.31 9.35 0.34
N ALA A 365 -3.57 9.63 0.70
CA ALA A 365 -4.38 8.70 1.49
C ALA A 365 -4.63 7.39 0.73
N THR A 366 -4.95 7.46 -0.56
CA THR A 366 -5.13 6.28 -1.42
C THR A 366 -3.84 5.50 -1.57
N ALA A 367 -2.73 6.17 -1.90
CA ALA A 367 -1.41 5.57 -2.10
C ALA A 367 -0.90 4.88 -0.83
N PHE A 368 -1.07 5.51 0.34
CA PHE A 368 -0.69 4.92 1.62
C PHE A 368 -1.42 3.59 1.87
N PHE A 369 -2.66 3.45 1.39
CA PHE A 369 -3.37 2.17 1.51
C PHE A 369 -2.94 1.12 0.51
N ALA A 370 -2.20 1.46 -0.55
CA ALA A 370 -1.46 0.45 -1.31
C ALA A 370 -0.33 -0.17 -0.47
N TRP A 371 0.31 0.62 0.43
CA TRP A 371 1.29 0.14 1.40
C TRP A 371 0.61 -0.70 2.50
N ALA A 372 -0.32 -0.09 3.24
CA ALA A 372 -0.94 -0.74 4.40
C ALA A 372 -1.63 -2.07 4.05
N ASN A 373 -2.36 -2.12 2.93
CA ASN A 373 -3.08 -3.33 2.52
C ASN A 373 -2.11 -4.48 2.19
N ARG A 374 -0.99 -4.21 1.52
CA ARG A 374 -0.01 -5.24 1.17
C ARG A 374 0.58 -5.89 2.40
N LEU A 375 0.91 -5.12 3.44
CA LEU A 375 1.40 -5.66 4.70
C LEU A 375 0.33 -6.50 5.42
N MET A 376 -0.89 -5.98 5.51
CA MET A 376 -2.00 -6.67 6.18
C MET A 376 -2.38 -7.98 5.49
N LEU A 377 -2.26 -8.03 4.16
CA LEU A 377 -2.62 -9.19 3.35
C LEU A 377 -1.50 -10.22 3.22
N SER A 378 -0.24 -9.79 3.26
CA SER A 378 0.91 -10.69 3.10
C SER A 378 1.38 -11.32 4.40
N LEU A 379 1.26 -10.62 5.51
CA LEU A 379 1.83 -11.03 6.80
C LEU A 379 0.82 -11.70 7.75
N GLY A 380 -0.46 -11.73 7.37
CA GLY A 380 -1.53 -12.29 8.20
C GLY A 380 -2.91 -12.16 7.56
N GLU A 381 -3.94 -12.35 8.35
CA GLU A 381 -5.32 -12.37 7.89
C GLU A 381 -6.30 -11.73 8.86
N ALA A 382 -7.44 -11.28 8.32
CA ALA A 382 -8.54 -10.76 9.13
C ALA A 382 -9.27 -11.90 9.83
N ALA A 383 -9.68 -11.64 11.08
CA ALA A 383 -10.50 -12.55 11.89
C ALA A 383 -11.69 -11.80 12.51
N CYS A 384 -12.78 -12.49 12.73
CA CYS A 384 -13.82 -11.99 13.62
C CYS A 384 -13.30 -12.06 15.06
N PRO A 385 -13.52 -11.00 15.88
CA PRO A 385 -13.11 -11.05 17.28
C PRO A 385 -13.83 -12.18 18.04
N ALA A 386 -13.13 -12.78 19.00
CA ALA A 386 -13.76 -13.74 19.89
C ALA A 386 -14.97 -13.08 20.60
N PRO A 387 -16.08 -13.82 20.80
CA PRO A 387 -17.18 -13.30 21.59
C PRO A 387 -16.66 -12.90 22.98
N PRO A 388 -17.21 -11.80 23.57
CA PRO A 388 -16.82 -11.42 24.93
C PRO A 388 -16.99 -12.62 25.85
N THR A 389 -15.95 -12.95 26.61
CA THR A 389 -16.06 -13.94 27.68
C THR A 389 -17.09 -13.44 28.68
N ALA A 390 -18.16 -14.23 28.89
CA ALA A 390 -19.26 -13.91 29.81
C ALA A 390 -18.77 -13.82 31.27
#